data_ae38d0beb3fb96116d6b0e3d67435951
#
_entry.id   ae38d0beb3fb96116d6b0e3d67435951
#
_cell.length_a   1.000
_cell.length_b   1.000
_cell.length_c   1.000
_cell.angle_alpha   90.00
_cell.angle_beta   90.00
_cell.angle_gamma   90.00
#
_symmetry.space_group_name_H-M   'P 1'
#
loop_
_entity.id
_entity.type
_entity.pdbx_description
1 polymer ?
#
loop_
_entity_poly.entity_id
_entity_poly.type
_entity_poly.pdbx_seq_one_letter_code
_entity_poly.pdbx_strand_id
1 'polypeptide(L)'
;MLDNACQAADVDHPDDLWWMLDGVGEIERAITAAGYDVRPSHADGLASNVMISQDGAVQLVDFDEARNVDPLYEIGILLNEAFPFEEEMRPALEVFEGSFRQASLDRCRAYAAADDLMWGLWGMLMNSTSPRGDIEFLKYAQWRLLRCRMALRHPDFELKLRRL
;
A
#
# COMPACT_ATOMS: atom_id res chain seq x y z
N MET A 1 13.38 -7.74 -2.03
CA MET A 1 13.43 -8.96 -1.18
C MET A 1 12.35 -9.98 -1.58
N LEU A 2 11.07 -9.63 -1.63
CA LEU A 2 9.97 -10.55 -2.04
C LEU A 2 10.10 -11.03 -3.48
N ASP A 3 10.49 -10.17 -4.42
CA ASP A 3 10.76 -10.55 -5.82
C ASP A 3 11.81 -11.66 -5.90
N ASN A 4 12.93 -11.52 -5.19
CA ASN A 4 13.96 -12.56 -5.13
C ASN A 4 13.44 -13.88 -4.52
N ALA A 5 12.56 -13.80 -3.51
CA ALA A 5 11.96 -14.98 -2.91
C ALA A 5 10.99 -15.69 -3.89
N CYS A 6 10.21 -14.92 -4.65
CA CYS A 6 9.33 -15.46 -5.70
C CYS A 6 10.15 -16.16 -6.80
N GLN A 7 11.26 -15.55 -7.24
CA GLN A 7 12.15 -16.15 -8.24
C GLN A 7 12.79 -17.45 -7.71
N ALA A 8 13.28 -17.45 -6.46
CA ALA A 8 13.89 -18.62 -5.84
C ALA A 8 12.89 -19.78 -5.62
N ALA A 9 11.62 -19.48 -5.42
CA ALA A 9 10.55 -20.46 -5.24
C ALA A 9 9.90 -20.91 -6.57
N ASP A 10 10.40 -20.43 -7.72
CA ASP A 10 9.82 -20.69 -9.05
C ASP A 10 8.31 -20.36 -9.10
N VAL A 11 7.97 -19.21 -8.53
CA VAL A 11 6.58 -18.73 -8.48
C VAL A 11 6.16 -18.22 -9.84
N ASP A 12 5.06 -18.76 -10.37
CA ASP A 12 4.42 -18.24 -11.56
C ASP A 12 3.94 -16.79 -11.34
N HIS A 13 4.43 -15.87 -12.13
CA HIS A 13 4.15 -14.45 -11.97
C HIS A 13 3.52 -13.84 -13.23
N PRO A 14 2.77 -12.72 -13.11
CA PRO A 14 2.16 -12.09 -14.27
C PRO A 14 3.20 -11.54 -15.26
N ASP A 15 2.88 -11.57 -16.55
CA ASP A 15 3.76 -11.10 -17.63
C ASP A 15 4.22 -9.65 -17.47
N ASP A 16 3.42 -8.83 -16.80
CA ASP A 16 3.67 -7.40 -16.56
C ASP A 16 4.35 -7.10 -15.21
N LEU A 17 4.88 -8.11 -14.51
CA LEU A 17 5.55 -7.92 -13.22
C LEU A 17 6.68 -6.89 -13.32
N TRP A 18 7.54 -7.00 -14.33
CA TRP A 18 8.68 -6.09 -14.49
C TRP A 18 8.26 -4.65 -14.69
N TRP A 19 7.17 -4.42 -15.43
CA TRP A 19 6.59 -3.08 -15.59
C TRP A 19 6.07 -2.52 -14.24
N MET A 20 5.45 -3.35 -13.39
CA MET A 20 5.02 -2.92 -12.06
C MET A 20 6.22 -2.60 -11.16
N LEU A 21 7.26 -3.43 -11.19
CA LEU A 21 8.50 -3.18 -10.43
C LEU A 21 9.18 -1.88 -10.85
N ASP A 22 9.25 -1.59 -12.15
CA ASP A 22 9.79 -0.33 -12.67
C ASP A 22 8.96 0.87 -12.18
N GLY A 23 7.63 0.78 -12.27
CA GLY A 23 6.73 1.84 -11.79
C GLY A 23 6.86 2.11 -10.29
N VAL A 24 6.97 1.05 -9.48
CA VAL A 24 7.23 1.21 -8.02
C VAL A 24 8.63 1.75 -7.76
N GLY A 25 9.62 1.39 -8.59
CA GLY A 25 10.95 2.01 -8.55
C GLY A 25 10.93 3.52 -8.85
N GLU A 26 10.03 3.99 -9.72
CA GLU A 26 9.82 5.44 -9.93
C GLU A 26 9.20 6.11 -8.71
N ILE A 27 8.24 5.45 -8.05
CA ILE A 27 7.66 5.91 -6.78
C ILE A 27 8.76 6.09 -5.72
N GLU A 28 9.61 5.06 -5.53
CA GLU A 28 10.71 5.11 -4.56
C GLU A 28 11.66 6.28 -4.83
N ARG A 29 12.04 6.48 -6.10
CA ARG A 29 12.91 7.60 -6.50
C ARG A 29 12.27 8.95 -6.21
N ALA A 30 10.98 9.12 -6.54
CA ALA A 30 10.26 10.38 -6.33
C ALA A 30 10.11 10.70 -4.84
N ILE A 31 9.71 9.74 -4.00
CA ILE A 31 9.58 9.91 -2.55
C ILE A 31 10.95 10.22 -1.92
N THR A 32 12.00 9.52 -2.34
CA THR A 32 13.36 9.75 -1.85
C THR A 32 13.86 11.14 -2.19
N ALA A 33 13.59 11.60 -3.42
CA ALA A 33 13.99 12.94 -3.88
C ALA A 33 13.22 14.07 -3.15
N ALA A 34 11.93 13.85 -2.86
CA ALA A 34 11.10 14.77 -2.10
C ALA A 34 11.49 14.85 -0.62
N GLY A 35 12.10 13.78 -0.10
CA GLY A 35 12.39 13.62 1.32
C GLY A 35 11.14 13.29 2.15
N TYR A 36 11.36 12.72 3.33
CA TYR A 36 10.31 12.41 4.29
C TYR A 36 10.84 12.30 5.72
N ASP A 37 9.99 12.60 6.68
CA ASP A 37 10.26 12.33 8.10
C ASP A 37 9.71 10.96 8.47
N VAL A 38 10.39 10.27 9.39
CA VAL A 38 9.90 9.02 9.94
C VAL A 38 9.41 9.21 11.38
N ARG A 39 8.33 8.51 11.70
CA ARG A 39 7.74 8.51 13.05
C ARG A 39 7.35 7.09 13.45
N PRO A 40 7.30 6.78 14.76
CA PRO A 40 6.70 5.54 15.23
C PRO A 40 5.27 5.44 14.71
N SER A 41 4.98 4.39 13.96
CA SER A 41 3.69 4.14 13.32
C SER A 41 3.31 2.68 13.52
N HIS A 42 2.02 2.37 13.44
CA HIS A 42 1.52 1.01 13.44
C HIS A 42 2.01 0.25 12.19
N ALA A 43 2.06 0.97 11.08
CA ALA A 43 2.57 0.53 9.77
C ALA A 43 1.80 -0.64 9.11
N ASP A 44 0.61 -0.97 9.65
CA ASP A 44 -0.35 -1.90 9.08
C ASP A 44 -1.76 -1.26 9.14
N GLY A 45 -2.04 -0.38 8.21
CA GLY A 45 -3.27 0.43 8.13
C GLY A 45 -4.50 -0.33 7.68
N LEU A 46 -4.58 -1.65 7.93
CA LEU A 46 -5.76 -2.46 7.62
C LEU A 46 -6.92 -2.12 8.56
N ALA A 47 -8.13 -2.00 8.00
CA ALA A 47 -9.33 -1.74 8.79
C ALA A 47 -9.64 -2.86 9.80
N SER A 48 -9.19 -4.10 9.54
CA SER A 48 -9.29 -5.23 10.47
C SER A 48 -8.54 -5.02 11.79
N ASN A 49 -7.53 -4.13 11.80
CA ASN A 49 -6.72 -3.80 12.97
C ASN A 49 -7.32 -2.65 13.79
N VAL A 50 -8.48 -2.12 13.38
CA VAL A 50 -9.20 -1.05 14.07
C VAL A 50 -10.38 -1.65 14.83
N MET A 51 -10.31 -1.68 16.15
CA MET A 51 -11.40 -2.14 17.01
C MET A 51 -12.20 -0.94 17.50
N ILE A 52 -13.53 -1.03 17.38
CA ILE A 52 -14.44 0.01 17.87
C ILE A 52 -15.35 -0.62 18.93
N SER A 53 -15.31 -0.08 20.16
CA SER A 53 -16.15 -0.52 21.27
C SER A 53 -17.58 0.04 21.14
N GLN A 54 -18.51 -0.48 21.95
CA GLN A 54 -19.91 -0.04 21.91
C GLN A 54 -20.11 1.43 22.32
N ASP A 55 -19.21 1.98 23.11
CA ASP A 55 -19.20 3.40 23.52
C ASP A 55 -18.42 4.30 22.53
N GLY A 56 -17.95 3.73 21.41
CA GLY A 56 -17.26 4.46 20.34
C GLY A 56 -15.77 4.67 20.58
N ALA A 57 -15.16 4.06 21.62
CA ALA A 57 -13.72 4.12 21.78
C ALA A 57 -13.01 3.29 20.68
N VAL A 58 -11.92 3.85 20.14
CA VAL A 58 -11.12 3.22 19.08
C VAL A 58 -9.83 2.69 19.68
N GLN A 59 -9.49 1.46 19.33
CA GLN A 59 -8.24 0.80 19.71
C GLN A 59 -7.60 0.15 18.47
N LEU A 60 -6.30 0.36 18.30
CA LEU A 60 -5.52 -0.38 17.32
C LEU A 60 -4.98 -1.67 17.95
N VAL A 61 -4.94 -2.73 17.17
CA VAL A 61 -4.41 -4.06 17.53
C VAL A 61 -3.44 -4.53 16.46
N ASP A 62 -2.66 -5.59 16.75
CA ASP A 62 -1.71 -6.20 15.80
C ASP A 62 -0.55 -5.27 15.41
N PHE A 63 0.34 -5.03 16.37
CA PHE A 63 1.52 -4.16 16.22
C PHE A 63 2.76 -4.89 15.68
N ASP A 64 2.62 -6.06 15.06
CA ASP A 64 3.75 -6.86 14.59
C ASP A 64 4.56 -6.14 13.50
N GLU A 65 3.93 -5.28 12.70
CA GLU A 65 4.57 -4.44 11.69
C GLU A 65 5.01 -3.06 12.19
N ALA A 66 4.81 -2.76 13.47
CA ALA A 66 5.09 -1.42 14.02
C ALA A 66 6.56 -1.03 13.86
N ARG A 67 6.80 0.09 13.22
CA ARG A 67 8.14 0.61 12.92
C ARG A 67 8.12 2.11 12.66
N ASN A 68 9.31 2.71 12.51
CA ASN A 68 9.42 4.10 12.07
C ASN A 68 9.24 4.18 10.55
N VAL A 69 8.17 4.84 10.10
CA VAL A 69 7.87 5.11 8.69
C VAL A 69 7.40 6.55 8.48
N ASP A 70 7.34 6.98 7.23
CA ASP A 70 6.59 8.19 6.86
C ASP A 70 5.13 8.02 7.26
N PRO A 71 4.52 8.90 8.08
CA PRO A 71 3.12 8.78 8.48
C PRO A 71 2.13 8.69 7.30
N LEU A 72 2.48 9.28 6.14
CA LEU A 72 1.66 9.19 4.95
C LEU A 72 1.67 7.79 4.30
N TYR A 73 2.64 6.92 4.63
CA TYR A 73 2.59 5.50 4.28
C TYR A 73 1.40 4.81 4.97
N GLU A 74 1.32 4.91 6.30
CA GLU A 74 0.24 4.29 7.07
C GLU A 74 -1.15 4.82 6.68
N ILE A 75 -1.27 6.14 6.60
CA ILE A 75 -2.52 6.78 6.17
C ILE A 75 -2.87 6.40 4.72
N GLY A 76 -1.89 6.28 3.84
CA GLY A 76 -2.09 5.86 2.45
C GLY A 76 -2.69 4.46 2.34
N ILE A 77 -2.21 3.50 3.13
CA ILE A 77 -2.76 2.14 3.17
C ILE A 77 -4.20 2.17 3.69
N LEU A 78 -4.46 2.85 4.81
CA LEU A 78 -5.79 2.96 5.40
C LEU A 78 -6.80 3.60 4.44
N LEU A 79 -6.42 4.72 3.79
CA LEU A 79 -7.27 5.40 2.82
C LEU A 79 -7.57 4.51 1.61
N ASN A 80 -6.57 3.77 1.13
CA ASN A 80 -6.72 2.88 -0.02
C ASN A 80 -7.59 1.66 0.27
N GLU A 81 -7.71 1.25 1.53
CA GLU A 81 -8.62 0.19 1.95
C GLU A 81 -10.03 0.72 2.20
N ALA A 82 -10.16 1.87 2.86
CA ALA A 82 -11.44 2.41 3.31
C ALA A 82 -12.25 3.09 2.19
N PHE A 83 -11.59 3.65 1.17
CA PHE A 83 -12.23 4.48 0.15
C PHE A 83 -11.90 4.04 -1.27
N PRO A 84 -12.92 3.81 -2.12
CA PRO A 84 -12.69 3.43 -3.52
C PRO A 84 -12.24 4.61 -4.41
N PHE A 85 -12.59 5.86 -4.04
CA PHE A 85 -12.32 7.05 -4.86
C PHE A 85 -11.53 8.12 -4.10
N GLU A 86 -10.65 8.83 -4.81
CA GLU A 86 -9.79 9.87 -4.24
C GLU A 86 -10.55 11.04 -3.61
N GLU A 87 -11.73 11.38 -4.17
CA GLU A 87 -12.58 12.44 -3.61
C GLU A 87 -13.05 12.12 -2.19
N GLU A 88 -13.26 10.84 -1.88
CA GLU A 88 -13.68 10.38 -0.56
C GLU A 88 -12.53 10.35 0.45
N MET A 89 -11.28 10.23 -0.04
CA MET A 89 -10.07 10.24 0.80
C MET A 89 -9.73 11.65 1.33
N ARG A 90 -10.12 12.71 0.59
CA ARG A 90 -9.75 14.10 0.93
C ARG A 90 -10.19 14.53 2.32
N PRO A 91 -11.46 14.34 2.75
CA PRO A 91 -11.89 14.73 4.09
C PRO A 91 -11.13 14.00 5.21
N ALA A 92 -10.82 12.71 5.02
CA ALA A 92 -10.08 11.93 6.00
C ALA A 92 -8.63 12.43 6.12
N LEU A 93 -7.97 12.71 4.99
CA LEU A 93 -6.63 13.28 4.98
C LEU A 93 -6.58 14.68 5.60
N GLU A 94 -7.61 15.50 5.36
CA GLU A 94 -7.73 16.84 5.98
C GLU A 94 -7.85 16.75 7.51
N VAL A 95 -8.58 15.77 8.03
CA VAL A 95 -8.65 15.50 9.48
C VAL A 95 -7.28 15.13 10.03
N PHE A 96 -6.53 14.30 9.31
CA PHE A 96 -5.20 13.84 9.74
C PHE A 96 -4.15 14.97 9.73
N GLU A 97 -4.12 15.81 8.68
CA GLU A 97 -3.12 16.87 8.50
C GLU A 97 -3.55 18.24 9.03
N GLY A 98 -4.84 18.43 9.38
CA GLY A 98 -5.43 19.71 9.73
C GLY A 98 -5.75 20.62 8.52
N SER A 99 -5.29 20.28 7.33
CA SER A 99 -5.61 20.94 6.07
C SER A 99 -5.32 20.01 4.90
N PHE A 100 -6.10 20.10 3.83
CA PHE A 100 -5.87 19.27 2.65
C PHE A 100 -4.70 19.79 1.80
N ARG A 101 -3.78 18.88 1.44
CA ARG A 101 -2.71 19.09 0.47
C ARG A 101 -2.74 18.01 -0.60
N GLN A 102 -2.77 18.40 -1.87
CA GLN A 102 -2.78 17.45 -2.98
C GLN A 102 -1.50 16.58 -3.00
N ALA A 103 -0.34 17.16 -2.69
CA ALA A 103 0.92 16.43 -2.60
C ALA A 103 0.88 15.30 -1.56
N SER A 104 0.20 15.51 -0.42
CA SER A 104 0.03 14.46 0.59
C SER A 104 -0.87 13.33 0.09
N LEU A 105 -1.96 13.66 -0.61
CA LEU A 105 -2.83 12.64 -1.23
C LEU A 105 -2.06 11.85 -2.30
N ASP A 106 -1.30 12.53 -3.16
CA ASP A 106 -0.50 11.88 -4.19
C ASP A 106 0.56 10.94 -3.57
N ARG A 107 1.18 11.35 -2.45
CA ARG A 107 2.12 10.51 -1.70
C ARG A 107 1.45 9.30 -1.06
N CYS A 108 0.27 9.46 -0.45
CA CYS A 108 -0.53 8.35 0.05
C CYS A 108 -0.84 7.34 -1.06
N ARG A 109 -1.24 7.80 -2.25
CA ARG A 109 -1.54 6.95 -3.40
C ARG A 109 -0.30 6.23 -3.94
N ALA A 110 0.86 6.91 -3.93
CA ALA A 110 2.13 6.32 -4.31
C ALA A 110 2.53 5.18 -3.35
N TYR A 111 2.47 5.41 -2.03
CA TYR A 111 2.72 4.38 -1.04
C TYR A 111 1.75 3.22 -1.15
N ALA A 112 0.46 3.48 -1.35
CA ALA A 112 -0.56 2.44 -1.51
C ALA A 112 -0.28 1.55 -2.73
N ALA A 113 0.18 2.10 -3.85
CA ALA A 113 0.55 1.32 -5.03
C ALA A 113 1.77 0.41 -4.77
N ALA A 114 2.77 0.90 -4.06
CA ALA A 114 3.94 0.11 -3.67
C ALA A 114 3.58 -1.02 -2.68
N ASP A 115 2.73 -0.72 -1.71
CA ASP A 115 2.20 -1.68 -0.75
C ASP A 115 1.37 -2.77 -1.44
N ASP A 116 0.52 -2.40 -2.39
CA ASP A 116 -0.26 -3.34 -3.18
C ASP A 116 0.64 -4.29 -4.00
N LEU A 117 1.77 -3.82 -4.55
CA LEU A 117 2.74 -4.71 -5.21
C LEU A 117 3.39 -5.65 -4.20
N MET A 118 3.86 -5.15 -3.06
CA MET A 118 4.51 -5.93 -2.02
C MET A 118 3.63 -7.08 -1.54
N TRP A 119 2.39 -6.79 -1.15
CA TRP A 119 1.46 -7.80 -0.66
C TRP A 119 0.93 -8.71 -1.77
N GLY A 120 0.85 -8.21 -3.00
CA GLY A 120 0.57 -9.04 -4.18
C GLY A 120 1.63 -10.11 -4.39
N LEU A 121 2.91 -9.75 -4.33
CA LEU A 121 4.03 -10.70 -4.43
C LEU A 121 4.07 -11.68 -3.24
N TRP A 122 3.82 -11.18 -2.03
CA TRP A 122 3.70 -12.04 -0.85
C TRP A 122 2.59 -13.08 -1.03
N GLY A 123 1.43 -12.68 -1.50
CA GLY A 123 0.30 -13.60 -1.74
C GLY A 123 0.63 -14.65 -2.80
N MET A 124 1.35 -14.30 -3.87
CA MET A 124 1.82 -15.27 -4.87
C MET A 124 2.81 -16.27 -4.28
N LEU A 125 3.77 -15.77 -3.48
CA LEU A 125 4.73 -16.62 -2.78
C LEU A 125 4.01 -17.59 -1.83
N MET A 126 3.07 -17.10 -1.04
CA MET A 126 2.28 -17.94 -0.13
C MET A 126 1.43 -18.97 -0.87
N ASN A 127 0.83 -18.61 -2.01
CA ASN A 127 0.09 -19.55 -2.84
C ASN A 127 0.94 -20.75 -3.29
N SER A 128 2.22 -20.54 -3.54
CA SER A 128 3.14 -21.59 -4.01
C SER A 128 3.82 -22.36 -2.88
N THR A 129 3.99 -21.76 -1.70
CA THR A 129 4.84 -22.32 -0.63
C THR A 129 4.10 -22.69 0.64
N SER A 130 2.90 -22.10 0.87
CA SER A 130 2.14 -22.37 2.10
C SER A 130 1.47 -23.75 2.07
N PRO A 131 1.53 -24.51 3.18
CA PRO A 131 0.77 -25.76 3.30
C PRO A 131 -0.73 -25.54 3.54
N ARG A 132 -1.19 -24.29 3.72
CA ARG A 132 -2.59 -23.95 3.97
C ARG A 132 -3.37 -23.91 2.66
N GLY A 133 -4.16 -24.96 2.40
CA GLY A 133 -5.02 -25.05 1.21
C GLY A 133 -6.39 -24.38 1.34
N ASP A 134 -6.74 -23.90 2.52
CA ASP A 134 -8.02 -23.25 2.87
C ASP A 134 -7.97 -21.72 2.70
N ILE A 135 -6.80 -21.15 2.41
CA ILE A 135 -6.62 -19.70 2.21
C ILE A 135 -6.46 -19.39 0.72
N GLU A 136 -7.27 -18.48 0.22
CA GLU A 136 -7.26 -18.04 -1.19
C GLU A 136 -6.13 -17.03 -1.48
N PHE A 137 -4.87 -17.42 -1.24
CA PHE A 137 -3.71 -16.55 -1.44
C PHE A 137 -3.61 -15.97 -2.86
N LEU A 138 -3.93 -16.78 -3.87
CA LEU A 138 -3.90 -16.32 -5.27
C LEU A 138 -4.93 -15.22 -5.53
N LYS A 139 -6.14 -15.35 -5.00
CA LYS A 139 -7.19 -14.34 -5.14
C LYS A 139 -6.80 -13.02 -4.46
N TYR A 140 -6.24 -13.12 -3.27
CA TYR A 140 -5.68 -11.96 -2.56
C TYR A 140 -4.58 -11.30 -3.38
N ALA A 141 -3.61 -12.07 -3.88
CA ALA A 141 -2.53 -11.56 -4.71
C ALA A 141 -3.04 -10.85 -5.96
N GLN A 142 -3.96 -11.47 -6.70
CA GLN A 142 -4.54 -10.90 -7.92
C GLN A 142 -5.26 -9.58 -7.65
N TRP A 143 -5.99 -9.47 -6.54
CA TRP A 143 -6.66 -8.24 -6.15
C TRP A 143 -5.65 -7.11 -5.86
N ARG A 144 -4.61 -7.39 -5.08
CA ARG A 144 -3.55 -6.43 -4.77
C ARG A 144 -2.82 -5.97 -6.03
N LEU A 145 -2.42 -6.90 -6.89
CA LEU A 145 -1.74 -6.60 -8.16
C LEU A 145 -2.65 -5.81 -9.12
N LEU A 146 -3.96 -6.07 -9.14
CA LEU A 146 -4.91 -5.27 -9.92
C LEU A 146 -4.92 -3.81 -9.46
N ARG A 147 -4.97 -3.55 -8.16
CA ARG A 147 -4.96 -2.20 -7.59
C ARG A 147 -3.65 -1.47 -7.92
N CYS A 148 -2.51 -2.15 -7.78
CA CYS A 148 -1.22 -1.60 -8.22
C CYS A 148 -1.25 -1.20 -9.70
N ARG A 149 -1.72 -2.08 -10.60
CA ARG A 149 -1.85 -1.76 -12.03
C ARG A 149 -2.73 -0.54 -12.28
N MET A 150 -3.86 -0.45 -11.58
CA MET A 150 -4.77 0.70 -11.73
C MET A 150 -4.09 2.01 -11.32
N ALA A 151 -3.32 2.00 -10.24
CA ALA A 151 -2.59 3.17 -9.77
C ALA A 151 -1.48 3.58 -10.75
N LEU A 152 -0.65 2.63 -11.21
CA LEU A 152 0.44 2.89 -12.16
C LEU A 152 -0.03 3.29 -13.56
N ARG A 153 -1.21 2.82 -13.99
CA ARG A 153 -1.83 3.18 -15.29
C ARG A 153 -2.69 4.44 -15.23
N HIS A 154 -2.80 5.06 -14.05
CA HIS A 154 -3.57 6.28 -13.94
C HIS A 154 -3.01 7.37 -14.89
N PRO A 155 -3.84 8.09 -15.66
CA PRO A 155 -3.35 9.10 -16.61
C PRO A 155 -2.46 10.16 -15.97
N ASP A 156 -2.71 10.49 -14.71
CA ASP A 156 -1.96 11.49 -13.95
C ASP A 156 -0.81 10.89 -13.13
N PHE A 157 -0.42 9.63 -13.32
CA PHE A 157 0.59 8.97 -12.50
C PHE A 157 1.89 9.77 -12.42
N GLU A 158 2.48 10.14 -13.56
CA GLU A 158 3.69 10.94 -13.60
C GLU A 158 3.50 12.34 -12.99
N LEU A 159 2.32 12.97 -13.21
CA LEU A 159 2.01 14.26 -12.62
C LEU A 159 1.95 14.18 -11.10
N LYS A 160 1.37 13.11 -10.56
CA LYS A 160 1.33 12.84 -9.12
C LYS A 160 2.74 12.70 -8.55
N LEU A 161 3.63 11.96 -9.19
CA LEU A 161 5.02 11.81 -8.74
C LEU A 161 5.80 13.13 -8.76
N ARG A 162 5.53 14.02 -9.72
CA ARG A 162 6.17 15.35 -9.79
C ARG A 162 5.69 16.33 -8.73
N ARG A 163 4.58 16.06 -8.07
CA ARG A 163 4.01 16.92 -7.00
C ARG A 163 4.44 16.51 -5.59
N LEU A 164 5.12 15.36 -5.45
CA LEU A 164 5.64 14.91 -4.17
C LEU A 164 6.71 15.84 -3.63
#